data_6e0513672faa1ef7ae8b7e16de0fd1f6
#
_entry.id   6e0513672faa1ef7ae8b7e16de0fd1f6
#
_cell.length_a   1.000
_cell.length_b   1.000
_cell.length_c   1.000
_cell.angle_alpha   90.00
_cell.angle_beta   90.00
_cell.angle_gamma   90.00
#
_symmetry.space_group_name_H-M   'P 1'
#
loop_
_entity.id
_entity.type
_entity.pdbx_description
1 polymer ?
#
loop_
_entity_poly.entity_id
_entity_poly.type
_entity_poly.pdbx_seq_one_letter_code
_entity_poly.pdbx_strand_id
1 'polypeptide(L)'
;MLSSRWMMLLVLFAARTAMGFQFQSVASVSPLLVRDLAIDLALFGSLIGAWMLPGAVMAIPSGMLGGRFGDKRVALFGLLLMVIGSALTAGAGEYLTALLGRIVSGTGAVLLNVLLAKMVADWFGDRDLATAMGILVVSWPVGIGLALVVLGPLAVATSWTLALQTSTGVCVAAILLVACIYRDPPVPFQKTANPLSMSPFTRKEFAFASLSGAVWAAYNAAYIIVVSFAPLLLANRGLPAADAALVTSAATWPLVLSIPLGGILADRTGRGEAIMHGCFIAMAVCIPFTLMVPSPLLMLTIIGLAVGPAAGIIMALPARVLHPESRSLGMGVYYTWYYIGMAVLPGIAGWCRDLSGFAAAPLLFASLLLIVAIACALLFRRLEKASVRPGMTARR
;
A
#
# COMPACT_ATOMS: atom_id res chain seq x y z
N MET A 1 -22.23 -20.19 -14.96
CA MET A 1 -20.78 -20.03 -15.20
C MET A 1 -20.45 -18.56 -15.12
N LEU A 2 -19.53 -18.17 -14.24
CA LEU A 2 -18.95 -16.82 -14.22
C LEU A 2 -18.44 -16.55 -15.64
N SER A 3 -18.76 -15.37 -16.22
CA SER A 3 -18.18 -14.99 -17.51
C SER A 3 -16.65 -15.04 -17.39
N SER A 4 -15.95 -15.42 -18.45
CA SER A 4 -14.48 -15.62 -18.44
C SER A 4 -13.72 -14.46 -17.78
N ARG A 5 -14.17 -13.20 -17.97
CA ARG A 5 -13.54 -12.00 -17.41
C ARG A 5 -13.58 -11.91 -15.88
N TRP A 6 -14.68 -12.32 -15.23
CA TRP A 6 -14.80 -12.32 -13.76
C TRP A 6 -13.95 -13.42 -13.12
N MET A 7 -13.78 -14.55 -13.82
CA MET A 7 -12.82 -15.59 -13.42
C MET A 7 -11.38 -15.05 -13.47
N MET A 8 -11.03 -14.30 -14.53
CA MET A 8 -9.70 -13.68 -14.63
C MET A 8 -9.49 -12.65 -13.52
N LEU A 9 -10.49 -11.84 -13.21
CA LEU A 9 -10.44 -10.90 -12.09
C LEU A 9 -10.20 -11.61 -10.76
N LEU A 10 -10.86 -12.75 -10.51
CA LEU A 10 -10.66 -13.53 -9.29
C LEU A 10 -9.21 -14.04 -9.17
N VAL A 11 -8.62 -14.51 -10.26
CA VAL A 11 -7.21 -14.92 -10.29
C VAL A 11 -6.27 -13.75 -9.98
N LEU A 12 -6.50 -12.58 -10.60
CA LEU A 12 -5.70 -11.39 -10.37
C LEU A 12 -5.90 -10.84 -8.94
N PHE A 13 -7.12 -10.92 -8.41
CA PHE A 13 -7.42 -10.62 -7.01
C PHE A 13 -6.62 -11.52 -6.05
N ALA A 14 -6.61 -12.83 -6.29
CA ALA A 14 -5.85 -13.79 -5.47
C ALA A 14 -4.34 -13.52 -5.53
N ALA A 15 -3.79 -13.21 -6.72
CA ALA A 15 -2.38 -12.86 -6.86
C ALA A 15 -2.03 -11.57 -6.09
N ARG A 16 -2.90 -10.56 -6.11
CA ARG A 16 -2.69 -9.33 -5.35
C ARG A 16 -2.92 -9.52 -3.85
N THR A 17 -3.82 -10.41 -3.45
CA THR A 17 -3.99 -10.82 -2.04
C THR A 17 -2.71 -11.48 -1.54
N ALA A 18 -2.09 -12.39 -2.31
CA ALA A 18 -0.79 -12.99 -1.97
C ALA A 18 0.31 -11.94 -1.79
N MET A 19 0.30 -10.87 -2.61
CA MET A 19 1.22 -9.77 -2.49
C MET A 19 1.03 -9.00 -1.16
N GLY A 20 -0.21 -8.67 -0.78
CA GLY A 20 -0.53 -8.03 0.51
C GLY A 20 -0.21 -8.92 1.70
N PHE A 21 -0.47 -10.22 1.58
CA PHE A 21 -0.13 -11.24 2.58
C PHE A 21 1.38 -11.29 2.84
N GLN A 22 2.17 -11.37 1.76
CA GLN A 22 3.63 -11.39 1.88
C GLN A 22 4.19 -10.06 2.39
N PHE A 23 3.65 -8.93 1.97
CA PHE A 23 4.08 -7.63 2.49
C PHE A 23 3.98 -7.59 4.02
N GLN A 24 2.85 -8.00 4.58
CA GLN A 24 2.57 -7.96 6.03
C GLN A 24 3.24 -9.09 6.80
N SER A 25 3.79 -10.11 6.17
CA SER A 25 4.28 -11.33 6.83
C SER A 25 5.31 -11.05 7.92
N VAL A 26 6.31 -10.19 7.66
CA VAL A 26 7.35 -9.82 8.64
C VAL A 26 6.75 -9.10 9.85
N ALA A 27 5.81 -8.19 9.62
CA ALA A 27 5.16 -7.44 10.70
C ALA A 27 4.24 -8.33 11.55
N SER A 28 3.60 -9.34 10.95
CA SER A 28 2.72 -10.28 11.66
C SER A 28 3.46 -11.15 12.68
N VAL A 29 4.76 -11.40 12.46
CA VAL A 29 5.61 -12.21 13.35
C VAL A 29 6.64 -11.38 14.11
N SER A 30 6.48 -10.05 14.12
CA SER A 30 7.47 -9.09 14.61
C SER A 30 7.99 -9.35 16.02
N PRO A 31 7.19 -9.76 17.04
CA PRO A 31 7.72 -9.99 18.40
C PRO A 31 8.78 -11.09 18.46
N LEU A 32 8.60 -12.14 17.65
CA LEU A 32 9.53 -13.26 17.60
C LEU A 32 10.74 -12.94 16.73
N LEU A 33 10.51 -12.37 15.55
CA LEU A 33 11.55 -12.01 14.58
C LEU A 33 12.54 -10.99 15.15
N VAL A 34 12.06 -9.91 15.78
CA VAL A 34 12.90 -8.85 16.36
C VAL A 34 13.79 -9.42 17.47
N ARG A 35 13.24 -10.29 18.31
CA ARG A 35 13.98 -10.97 19.37
C ARG A 35 15.06 -11.90 18.83
N ASP A 36 14.71 -12.78 17.87
CA ASP A 36 15.59 -13.84 17.39
C ASP A 36 16.71 -13.30 16.47
N LEU A 37 16.43 -12.24 15.68
CA LEU A 37 17.46 -11.55 14.90
C LEU A 37 18.23 -10.49 15.70
N ALA A 38 17.88 -10.26 16.97
CA ALA A 38 18.47 -9.26 17.86
C ALA A 38 18.60 -7.86 17.23
N ILE A 39 17.55 -7.42 16.49
CA ILE A 39 17.49 -6.13 15.81
C ILE A 39 16.69 -5.10 16.59
N ASP A 40 17.06 -3.81 16.45
CA ASP A 40 16.28 -2.70 16.95
C ASP A 40 15.04 -2.39 16.08
N LEU A 41 14.24 -1.41 16.50
CA LEU A 41 13.02 -1.07 15.79
C LEU A 41 13.28 -0.24 14.53
N ALA A 42 14.42 0.45 14.44
CA ALA A 42 14.84 1.11 13.21
C ALA A 42 15.13 0.09 12.10
N LEU A 43 15.88 -0.96 12.42
CA LEU A 43 16.16 -2.07 11.50
C LEU A 43 14.90 -2.84 11.14
N PHE A 44 14.02 -3.10 12.13
CA PHE A 44 12.72 -3.70 11.85
C PHE A 44 11.87 -2.87 10.89
N GLY A 45 11.74 -1.56 11.13
CA GLY A 45 11.02 -0.64 10.25
C GLY A 45 11.62 -0.58 8.84
N SER A 46 12.96 -0.69 8.74
CA SER A 46 13.65 -0.76 7.44
C SER A 46 13.36 -2.06 6.68
N LEU A 47 13.15 -3.20 7.35
CA LEU A 47 12.69 -4.43 6.70
C LEU A 47 11.30 -4.26 6.08
N ILE A 48 10.42 -3.48 6.73
CA ILE A 48 9.09 -3.16 6.17
C ILE A 48 9.26 -2.27 4.94
N GLY A 49 10.05 -1.20 5.06
CA GLY A 49 10.29 -0.22 4.01
C GLY A 49 11.04 -0.79 2.80
N ALA A 50 12.01 -1.68 3.02
CA ALA A 50 12.82 -2.28 1.97
C ALA A 50 12.00 -3.01 0.90
N TRP A 51 10.84 -3.55 1.26
CA TRP A 51 9.92 -4.16 0.32
C TRP A 51 9.29 -3.15 -0.66
N MET A 52 9.14 -1.89 -0.25
CA MET A 52 8.62 -0.81 -1.09
C MET A 52 9.71 -0.10 -1.89
N LEU A 53 10.97 -0.18 -1.45
CA LEU A 53 12.10 0.55 -2.03
C LEU A 53 12.25 0.38 -3.54
N PRO A 54 12.16 -0.84 -4.12
CA PRO A 54 12.27 -1.02 -5.56
C PRO A 54 11.22 -0.24 -6.37
N GLY A 55 10.07 0.06 -5.76
CA GLY A 55 8.99 0.81 -6.42
C GLY A 55 9.39 2.22 -6.84
N ALA A 56 10.31 2.86 -6.12
CA ALA A 56 10.80 4.19 -6.47
C ALA A 56 11.48 4.23 -7.85
N VAL A 57 12.06 3.12 -8.28
CA VAL A 57 12.81 3.01 -9.55
C VAL A 57 12.07 2.15 -10.57
N MET A 58 11.46 1.04 -10.12
CA MET A 58 10.91 0.01 -11.01
C MET A 58 9.48 0.24 -11.47
N ALA A 59 8.74 1.19 -10.90
CA ALA A 59 7.33 1.40 -11.24
C ALA A 59 7.14 1.72 -12.74
N ILE A 60 7.96 2.59 -13.32
CA ILE A 60 7.92 2.94 -14.74
C ILE A 60 8.44 1.79 -15.63
N PRO A 61 9.64 1.22 -15.38
CA PRO A 61 10.16 0.08 -16.14
C PRO A 61 9.22 -1.13 -16.16
N SER A 62 8.45 -1.37 -15.08
CA SER A 62 7.51 -2.50 -14.99
C SER A 62 6.49 -2.51 -16.12
N GLY A 63 5.88 -1.35 -16.42
CA GLY A 63 4.93 -1.22 -17.53
C GLY A 63 5.58 -1.44 -18.89
N MET A 64 6.82 -0.97 -19.08
CA MET A 64 7.58 -1.16 -20.32
C MET A 64 7.94 -2.63 -20.54
N LEU A 65 8.35 -3.34 -19.49
CA LEU A 65 8.65 -4.78 -19.54
C LEU A 65 7.41 -5.58 -19.93
N GLY A 66 6.24 -5.28 -19.35
CA GLY A 66 4.97 -5.91 -19.73
C GLY A 66 4.64 -5.72 -21.21
N GLY A 67 4.84 -4.50 -21.71
CA GLY A 67 4.64 -4.19 -23.13
C GLY A 67 5.59 -4.94 -24.09
N ARG A 68 6.82 -5.23 -23.64
CA ARG A 68 7.85 -5.90 -24.45
C ARG A 68 7.78 -7.43 -24.40
N PHE A 69 7.59 -8.01 -23.22
CA PHE A 69 7.68 -9.45 -22.98
C PHE A 69 6.32 -10.13 -22.76
N GLY A 70 5.25 -9.35 -22.69
CA GLY A 70 3.89 -9.80 -22.39
C GLY A 70 3.58 -9.76 -20.88
N ASP A 71 2.40 -9.23 -20.55
CA ASP A 71 2.00 -8.94 -19.19
C ASP A 71 1.97 -10.19 -18.30
N LYS A 72 1.41 -11.29 -18.78
CA LYS A 72 1.37 -12.58 -18.04
C LYS A 72 2.77 -13.09 -17.69
N ARG A 73 3.73 -13.05 -18.63
CA ARG A 73 5.10 -13.55 -18.41
C ARG A 73 5.82 -12.71 -17.36
N VAL A 74 5.71 -11.39 -17.46
CA VAL A 74 6.37 -10.47 -16.51
C VAL A 74 5.69 -10.56 -15.13
N ALA A 75 4.38 -10.73 -15.06
CA ALA A 75 3.67 -10.98 -13.79
C ALA A 75 4.11 -12.29 -13.12
N LEU A 76 4.28 -13.37 -13.89
CA LEU A 76 4.83 -14.65 -13.38
C LEU A 76 6.27 -14.49 -12.91
N PHE A 77 7.10 -13.74 -13.62
CA PHE A 77 8.46 -13.42 -13.18
C PHE A 77 8.45 -12.62 -11.89
N GLY A 78 7.55 -11.63 -11.76
CA GLY A 78 7.35 -10.88 -10.53
C GLY A 78 6.98 -11.79 -9.35
N LEU A 79 6.03 -12.70 -9.54
CA LEU A 79 5.65 -13.69 -8.53
C LEU A 79 6.81 -14.63 -8.17
N LEU A 80 7.65 -15.03 -9.14
CA LEU A 80 8.84 -15.83 -8.89
C LEU A 80 9.86 -15.10 -8.01
N LEU A 81 10.10 -13.82 -8.28
CA LEU A 81 10.94 -12.97 -7.41
C LEU A 81 10.35 -12.87 -5.99
N MET A 82 9.03 -12.79 -5.87
CA MET A 82 8.37 -12.80 -4.56
C MET A 82 8.59 -14.13 -3.83
N VAL A 83 8.53 -15.28 -4.52
CA VAL A 83 8.83 -16.59 -3.92
C VAL A 83 10.29 -16.66 -3.44
N ILE A 84 11.25 -16.27 -4.29
CA ILE A 84 12.68 -16.28 -3.96
C ILE A 84 12.95 -15.37 -2.76
N GLY A 85 12.47 -14.13 -2.80
CA GLY A 85 12.69 -13.17 -1.73
C GLY A 85 11.98 -13.55 -0.42
N SER A 86 10.78 -14.18 -0.51
CA SER A 86 10.08 -14.72 0.66
C SER A 86 10.88 -15.89 1.30
N ALA A 87 11.38 -16.81 0.49
CA ALA A 87 12.20 -17.91 0.96
C ALA A 87 13.51 -17.43 1.62
N LEU A 88 14.17 -16.43 1.03
CA LEU A 88 15.35 -15.77 1.62
C LEU A 88 15.01 -15.13 2.98
N THR A 89 13.89 -14.40 3.06
CA THR A 89 13.46 -13.77 4.32
C THR A 89 13.12 -14.82 5.38
N ALA A 90 12.46 -15.92 5.00
CA ALA A 90 12.09 -17.00 5.91
C ALA A 90 13.30 -17.80 6.40
N GLY A 91 14.34 -17.95 5.59
CA GLY A 91 15.58 -18.64 5.95
C GLY A 91 16.66 -17.72 6.56
N ALA A 92 16.33 -16.45 6.85
CA ALA A 92 17.32 -15.50 7.32
C ALA A 92 17.77 -15.81 8.75
N GLY A 93 19.08 -16.00 8.93
CA GLY A 93 19.72 -16.06 10.25
C GLY A 93 20.26 -14.71 10.71
N GLU A 94 20.23 -13.69 9.85
CA GLU A 94 20.74 -12.35 10.12
C GLU A 94 19.93 -11.28 9.37
N TYR A 95 20.03 -10.03 9.84
CA TYR A 95 19.30 -8.89 9.27
C TYR A 95 19.55 -8.69 7.78
N LEU A 96 20.80 -8.76 7.31
CA LEU A 96 21.14 -8.47 5.91
C LEU A 96 20.47 -9.45 4.94
N THR A 97 20.43 -10.73 5.27
CA THR A 97 19.73 -11.74 4.48
C THR A 97 18.22 -11.47 4.41
N ALA A 98 17.61 -11.11 5.54
CA ALA A 98 16.21 -10.72 5.57
C ALA A 98 15.95 -9.46 4.71
N LEU A 99 16.82 -8.45 4.80
CA LEU A 99 16.75 -7.20 4.02
C LEU A 99 16.81 -7.48 2.50
N LEU A 100 17.78 -8.28 2.07
CA LEU A 100 17.91 -8.70 0.67
C LEU A 100 16.68 -9.46 0.19
N GLY A 101 16.16 -10.37 1.00
CA GLY A 101 14.91 -11.07 0.71
C GLY A 101 13.72 -10.11 0.53
N ARG A 102 13.63 -9.07 1.37
CA ARG A 102 12.58 -8.03 1.24
C ARG A 102 12.73 -7.20 -0.04
N ILE A 103 13.95 -6.81 -0.42
CA ILE A 103 14.20 -6.06 -1.66
C ILE A 103 13.86 -6.91 -2.89
N VAL A 104 14.27 -8.17 -2.92
CA VAL A 104 13.95 -9.11 -4.02
C VAL A 104 12.44 -9.32 -4.14
N SER A 105 11.76 -9.58 -3.02
CA SER A 105 10.30 -9.70 -2.98
C SER A 105 9.61 -8.41 -3.46
N GLY A 106 10.09 -7.26 -3.01
CA GLY A 106 9.55 -5.95 -3.36
C GLY A 106 9.70 -5.66 -4.85
N THR A 107 10.82 -6.02 -5.46
CA THR A 107 11.02 -5.92 -6.91
C THR A 107 9.96 -6.71 -7.68
N GLY A 108 9.73 -7.95 -7.27
CA GLY A 108 8.67 -8.79 -7.85
C GLY A 108 7.27 -8.22 -7.65
N ALA A 109 7.02 -7.69 -6.48
CA ALA A 109 5.71 -7.12 -6.13
C ALA A 109 5.39 -5.84 -6.92
N VAL A 110 6.38 -4.98 -7.18
CA VAL A 110 6.18 -3.78 -8.01
C VAL A 110 5.86 -4.16 -9.45
N LEU A 111 6.60 -5.12 -10.04
CA LEU A 111 6.28 -5.68 -11.36
C LEU A 111 4.84 -6.18 -11.41
N LEU A 112 4.47 -7.00 -10.43
CA LEU A 112 3.13 -7.57 -10.34
C LEU A 112 2.06 -6.49 -10.18
N ASN A 113 2.21 -5.54 -9.27
CA ASN A 113 1.19 -4.53 -8.96
C ASN A 113 0.84 -3.66 -10.18
N VAL A 114 1.85 -3.23 -10.94
CA VAL A 114 1.64 -2.43 -12.16
C VAL A 114 0.90 -3.24 -13.22
N LEU A 115 1.30 -4.49 -13.42
CA LEU A 115 0.72 -5.33 -14.46
C LEU A 115 -0.69 -5.82 -14.10
N LEU A 116 -0.98 -6.13 -12.84
CA LEU A 116 -2.33 -6.53 -12.42
C LEU A 116 -3.37 -5.46 -12.75
N ALA A 117 -3.06 -4.19 -12.49
CA ALA A 117 -3.97 -3.09 -12.84
C ALA A 117 -4.19 -2.99 -14.36
N LYS A 118 -3.12 -3.14 -15.16
CA LYS A 118 -3.20 -3.16 -16.62
C LYS A 118 -4.00 -4.37 -17.11
N MET A 119 -3.72 -5.57 -16.61
CA MET A 119 -4.42 -6.81 -16.99
C MET A 119 -5.93 -6.72 -16.69
N VAL A 120 -6.34 -6.09 -15.58
CA VAL A 120 -7.75 -5.81 -15.30
C VAL A 120 -8.32 -4.82 -16.31
N ALA A 121 -7.58 -3.75 -16.63
CA ALA A 121 -8.04 -2.79 -17.63
C ALA A 121 -8.21 -3.43 -19.01
N ASP A 122 -7.33 -4.33 -19.40
CA ASP A 122 -7.40 -5.05 -20.69
C ASP A 122 -8.63 -5.98 -20.76
N TRP A 123 -9.09 -6.55 -19.62
CA TRP A 123 -10.29 -7.40 -19.56
C TRP A 123 -11.60 -6.65 -19.42
N PHE A 124 -11.58 -5.43 -18.83
CA PHE A 124 -12.78 -4.68 -18.44
C PHE A 124 -12.87 -3.29 -19.08
N GLY A 125 -11.97 -2.96 -20.02
CA GLY A 125 -11.86 -1.62 -20.60
C GLY A 125 -13.16 -1.10 -21.21
N ASP A 126 -13.97 -1.98 -21.79
CA ASP A 126 -15.23 -1.62 -22.45
C ASP A 126 -16.41 -1.52 -21.47
N ARG A 127 -16.33 -2.22 -20.34
CA ARG A 127 -17.47 -2.34 -19.41
C ARG A 127 -17.04 -2.80 -18.03
N ASP A 128 -17.63 -2.19 -17.00
CA ASP A 128 -17.46 -2.54 -15.58
C ASP A 128 -16.03 -2.29 -15.03
N LEU A 129 -15.20 -1.47 -15.70
CA LEU A 129 -13.81 -1.21 -15.33
C LEU A 129 -13.69 -0.66 -13.89
N ALA A 130 -14.52 0.31 -13.53
CA ALA A 130 -14.48 0.92 -12.20
C ALA A 130 -14.78 -0.11 -11.09
N THR A 131 -15.76 -0.98 -11.32
CA THR A 131 -16.11 -2.08 -10.39
C THR A 131 -14.97 -3.08 -10.27
N ALA A 132 -14.39 -3.51 -11.39
CA ALA A 132 -13.30 -4.48 -11.41
C ALA A 132 -12.03 -3.92 -10.71
N MET A 133 -11.69 -2.65 -10.94
CA MET A 133 -10.60 -1.97 -10.25
C MET A 133 -10.88 -1.83 -8.74
N GLY A 134 -12.10 -1.49 -8.36
CA GLY A 134 -12.51 -1.43 -6.95
C GLY A 134 -12.32 -2.77 -6.24
N ILE A 135 -12.76 -3.87 -6.88
CA ILE A 135 -12.54 -5.23 -6.36
C ILE A 135 -11.03 -5.53 -6.26
N LEU A 136 -10.25 -5.22 -7.30
CA LEU A 136 -8.81 -5.44 -7.26
C LEU A 136 -8.13 -4.69 -6.12
N VAL A 137 -8.52 -3.44 -5.84
CA VAL A 137 -7.91 -2.62 -4.78
C VAL A 137 -8.15 -3.23 -3.40
N VAL A 138 -9.33 -3.78 -3.15
CA VAL A 138 -9.69 -4.44 -1.88
C VAL A 138 -8.83 -5.67 -1.58
N SER A 139 -8.25 -6.33 -2.58
CA SER A 139 -7.38 -7.49 -2.38
C SER A 139 -6.15 -7.21 -1.51
N TRP A 140 -5.65 -5.98 -1.53
CA TRP A 140 -4.49 -5.57 -0.72
C TRP A 140 -4.77 -5.61 0.80
N PRO A 141 -5.78 -4.90 1.34
CA PRO A 141 -6.12 -5.00 2.75
C PRO A 141 -6.58 -6.41 3.15
N VAL A 142 -7.23 -7.17 2.26
CA VAL A 142 -7.56 -8.58 2.53
C VAL A 142 -6.29 -9.40 2.76
N GLY A 143 -5.26 -9.23 1.93
CA GLY A 143 -3.97 -9.91 2.11
C GLY A 143 -3.30 -9.54 3.45
N ILE A 144 -3.26 -8.26 3.81
CA ILE A 144 -2.71 -7.78 5.08
C ILE A 144 -3.48 -8.39 6.26
N GLY A 145 -4.81 -8.33 6.23
CA GLY A 145 -5.66 -8.86 7.31
C GLY A 145 -5.48 -10.37 7.48
N LEU A 146 -5.44 -11.13 6.38
CA LEU A 146 -5.19 -12.58 6.42
C LEU A 146 -3.81 -12.90 7.01
N ALA A 147 -2.75 -12.15 6.66
CA ALA A 147 -1.43 -12.35 7.23
C ALA A 147 -1.42 -12.16 8.75
N LEU A 148 -2.08 -11.11 9.25
CA LEU A 148 -2.19 -10.85 10.69
C LEU A 148 -2.95 -11.96 11.43
N VAL A 149 -4.04 -12.45 10.84
CA VAL A 149 -4.87 -13.50 11.44
C VAL A 149 -4.18 -14.86 11.43
N VAL A 150 -3.43 -15.17 10.38
CA VAL A 150 -2.85 -16.51 10.18
C VAL A 150 -1.43 -16.61 10.71
N LEU A 151 -0.56 -15.64 10.39
CA LEU A 151 0.88 -15.80 10.63
C LEU A 151 1.27 -15.56 12.09
N GLY A 152 0.60 -14.67 12.80
CA GLY A 152 0.87 -14.43 14.23
C GLY A 152 0.65 -15.69 15.07
N PRO A 153 -0.57 -16.28 15.09
CA PRO A 153 -0.83 -17.53 15.77
C PRO A 153 0.05 -18.70 15.32
N LEU A 154 0.29 -18.83 14.00
CA LEU A 154 1.14 -19.88 13.45
C LEU A 154 2.57 -19.77 13.95
N ALA A 155 3.13 -18.55 14.01
CA ALA A 155 4.48 -18.32 14.49
C ALA A 155 4.65 -18.68 15.97
N VAL A 156 3.63 -18.43 16.78
CA VAL A 156 3.63 -18.80 18.21
C VAL A 156 3.51 -20.31 18.39
N ALA A 157 2.68 -20.98 17.56
CA ALA A 157 2.46 -22.41 17.64
C ALA A 157 3.67 -23.24 17.10
N THR A 158 4.49 -22.63 16.24
CA THR A 158 5.59 -23.32 15.55
C THR A 158 6.91 -22.54 15.62
N SER A 159 7.14 -21.67 14.63
CA SER A 159 8.24 -20.72 14.57
C SER A 159 7.91 -19.58 13.60
N TRP A 160 8.55 -18.42 13.75
CA TRP A 160 8.39 -17.32 12.80
C TRP A 160 8.90 -17.68 11.40
N THR A 161 9.92 -18.55 11.31
CA THR A 161 10.48 -19.09 10.05
C THR A 161 9.43 -19.89 9.27
N LEU A 162 8.73 -20.82 9.94
CA LEU A 162 7.68 -21.63 9.30
C LEU A 162 6.47 -20.76 8.91
N ALA A 163 6.12 -19.77 9.72
CA ALA A 163 5.09 -18.81 9.37
C ALA A 163 5.46 -18.02 8.10
N LEU A 164 6.72 -17.57 7.95
CA LEU A 164 7.17 -16.91 6.73
C LEU A 164 7.25 -17.86 5.53
N GLN A 165 7.59 -19.14 5.73
CA GLN A 165 7.53 -20.16 4.67
C GLN A 165 6.09 -20.36 4.16
N THR A 166 5.08 -20.22 5.02
CA THR A 166 3.68 -20.23 4.58
C THR A 166 3.40 -19.09 3.59
N SER A 167 3.98 -17.91 3.81
CA SER A 167 3.89 -16.80 2.85
C SER A 167 4.55 -17.16 1.50
N THR A 168 5.65 -17.88 1.51
CA THR A 168 6.28 -18.43 0.28
C THR A 168 5.32 -19.37 -0.44
N GLY A 169 4.68 -20.29 0.30
CA GLY A 169 3.67 -21.19 -0.25
C GLY A 169 2.47 -20.48 -0.89
N VAL A 170 1.99 -19.39 -0.27
CA VAL A 170 0.91 -18.55 -0.82
C VAL A 170 1.35 -17.91 -2.14
N CYS A 171 2.59 -17.44 -2.25
CA CYS A 171 3.12 -16.90 -3.52
C CYS A 171 3.27 -17.99 -4.60
N VAL A 172 3.69 -19.21 -4.23
CA VAL A 172 3.72 -20.37 -5.15
C VAL A 172 2.31 -20.71 -5.65
N ALA A 173 1.31 -20.73 -4.76
CA ALA A 173 -0.08 -20.94 -5.16
C ALA A 173 -0.56 -19.84 -6.13
N ALA A 174 -0.17 -18.59 -5.91
CA ALA A 174 -0.49 -17.49 -6.83
C ALA A 174 0.18 -17.68 -8.21
N ILE A 175 1.43 -18.18 -8.28
CA ILE A 175 2.08 -18.55 -9.54
C ILE A 175 1.26 -19.60 -10.28
N LEU A 176 0.89 -20.68 -9.60
CA LEU A 176 0.11 -21.76 -10.20
C LEU A 176 -1.26 -21.27 -10.71
N LEU A 177 -1.96 -20.44 -9.94
CA LEU A 177 -3.23 -19.85 -10.36
C LEU A 177 -3.08 -19.00 -11.63
N VAL A 178 -2.09 -18.10 -11.65
CA VAL A 178 -1.84 -17.24 -12.81
C VAL A 178 -1.34 -18.05 -14.01
N ALA A 179 -0.42 -18.99 -13.81
CA ALA A 179 0.12 -19.79 -14.89
C ALA A 179 -0.95 -20.68 -15.56
N CYS A 180 -1.75 -21.38 -14.75
CA CYS A 180 -2.70 -22.39 -15.24
C CYS A 180 -4.04 -21.81 -15.67
N ILE A 181 -4.56 -20.79 -14.96
CA ILE A 181 -5.93 -20.30 -15.14
C ILE A 181 -5.99 -18.98 -15.89
N TYR A 182 -5.07 -18.03 -15.61
CA TYR A 182 -5.12 -16.74 -16.27
C TYR A 182 -4.84 -16.88 -17.78
N ARG A 183 -5.68 -16.20 -18.57
CA ARG A 183 -5.53 -16.09 -20.02
C ARG A 183 -5.54 -14.62 -20.41
N ASP A 184 -4.79 -14.26 -21.44
CA ASP A 184 -4.84 -12.92 -22.00
C ASP A 184 -6.19 -12.67 -22.70
N PRO A 185 -6.70 -11.41 -22.71
CA PRO A 185 -7.95 -11.09 -23.39
C PRO A 185 -7.85 -11.34 -24.89
N PRO A 186 -8.93 -11.75 -25.55
CA PRO A 186 -8.95 -12.09 -26.97
C PRO A 186 -8.61 -10.91 -27.90
N VAL A 187 -8.90 -9.69 -27.48
CA VAL A 187 -8.51 -8.44 -28.16
C VAL A 187 -7.86 -7.53 -27.12
N PRO A 188 -6.57 -7.22 -27.25
CA PRO A 188 -5.94 -6.26 -26.33
C PRO A 188 -6.59 -4.89 -26.49
N PHE A 189 -6.94 -4.25 -25.38
CA PHE A 189 -7.37 -2.85 -25.39
C PHE A 189 -6.30 -2.00 -26.06
N GLN A 190 -6.68 -1.24 -27.10
CA GLN A 190 -5.74 -0.50 -27.94
C GLN A 190 -4.80 0.36 -27.09
N LYS A 191 -3.50 0.28 -27.42
CA LYS A 191 -2.46 1.15 -26.88
C LYS A 191 -2.80 2.61 -27.17
N THR A 192 -3.52 3.26 -26.26
CA THR A 192 -3.66 4.71 -26.28
C THR A 192 -2.42 5.33 -25.62
N ALA A 193 -1.77 6.16 -26.41
CA ALA A 193 -0.66 7.06 -26.09
C ALA A 193 0.72 6.41 -26.01
N ASN A 194 1.57 6.94 -26.85
CA ASN A 194 3.02 6.77 -26.83
C ASN A 194 3.54 7.25 -25.44
N PRO A 195 4.12 6.39 -24.59
CA PRO A 195 4.61 6.80 -23.28
C PRO A 195 5.72 7.86 -23.33
N LEU A 196 6.21 8.16 -24.52
CA LEU A 196 7.32 9.09 -24.79
C LEU A 196 6.90 10.40 -25.47
N SER A 197 5.60 10.71 -25.61
CA SER A 197 5.23 12.08 -25.96
C SER A 197 5.48 12.97 -24.75
N MET A 198 6.68 13.51 -24.65
CA MET A 198 7.10 14.46 -23.64
C MET A 198 6.43 15.81 -23.90
N SER A 199 5.19 15.95 -23.48
CA SER A 199 4.60 17.28 -23.29
C SER A 199 5.40 18.03 -22.22
N PRO A 200 5.63 19.34 -22.35
CA PRO A 200 6.41 20.09 -21.38
C PRO A 200 5.73 20.04 -20.00
N PHE A 201 6.35 19.27 -19.10
CA PHE A 201 5.90 19.14 -17.72
C PHE A 201 6.27 20.40 -16.94
N THR A 202 5.30 21.16 -16.56
CA THR A 202 5.51 22.47 -15.94
C THR A 202 5.95 22.37 -14.48
N ARG A 203 6.67 23.38 -13.97
CA ARG A 203 7.02 23.46 -12.54
C ARG A 203 5.79 23.42 -11.63
N LYS A 204 4.66 23.95 -12.08
CA LYS A 204 3.40 23.89 -11.34
C LYS A 204 2.86 22.44 -11.24
N GLU A 205 2.82 21.73 -12.35
CA GLU A 205 2.39 20.33 -12.38
C GLU A 205 3.30 19.45 -11.52
N PHE A 206 4.62 19.70 -11.56
CA PHE A 206 5.56 19.01 -10.67
C PHE A 206 5.24 19.28 -9.19
N ALA A 207 4.97 20.52 -8.80
CA ALA A 207 4.62 20.87 -7.42
C ALA A 207 3.30 20.21 -6.98
N PHE A 208 2.27 20.21 -7.83
CA PHE A 208 1.01 19.55 -7.54
C PHE A 208 1.13 18.02 -7.44
N ALA A 209 1.87 17.41 -8.36
CA ALA A 209 2.13 15.97 -8.33
C ALA A 209 2.93 15.59 -7.08
N SER A 210 3.92 16.40 -6.70
CA SER A 210 4.72 16.19 -5.48
C SER A 210 3.89 16.36 -4.21
N LEU A 211 3.07 17.39 -4.10
CA LEU A 211 2.20 17.60 -2.93
C LEU A 211 1.19 16.48 -2.76
N SER A 212 0.50 16.09 -3.84
CA SER A 212 -0.45 14.98 -3.79
C SER A 212 0.25 13.64 -3.50
N GLY A 213 1.44 13.42 -4.06
CA GLY A 213 2.28 12.26 -3.76
C GLY A 213 2.75 12.22 -2.29
N ALA A 214 3.11 13.37 -1.72
CA ALA A 214 3.46 13.50 -0.30
C ALA A 214 2.26 13.19 0.62
N VAL A 215 1.05 13.68 0.26
CA VAL A 215 -0.19 13.33 0.98
C VAL A 215 -0.40 11.82 0.95
N TRP A 216 -0.28 11.19 -0.22
CA TRP A 216 -0.47 9.75 -0.38
C TRP A 216 0.58 8.94 0.38
N ALA A 217 1.85 9.38 0.34
CA ALA A 217 2.95 8.76 1.07
C ALA A 217 2.74 8.84 2.59
N ALA A 218 2.48 10.02 3.13
CA ALA A 218 2.32 10.24 4.57
C ALA A 218 1.11 9.48 5.12
N TYR A 219 -0.02 9.51 4.41
CA TYR A 219 -1.23 8.80 4.78
C TYR A 219 -1.03 7.27 4.80
N ASN A 220 -0.46 6.70 3.72
CA ASN A 220 -0.22 5.25 3.67
C ASN A 220 0.85 4.82 4.68
N ALA A 221 1.93 5.59 4.84
CA ALA A 221 2.96 5.28 5.81
C ALA A 221 2.42 5.31 7.24
N ALA A 222 1.55 6.26 7.58
CA ALA A 222 0.90 6.30 8.88
C ALA A 222 0.10 5.01 9.14
N TYR A 223 -0.71 4.58 8.19
CA TYR A 223 -1.47 3.32 8.31
C TYR A 223 -0.54 2.10 8.42
N ILE A 224 0.47 1.99 7.56
CA ILE A 224 1.39 0.85 7.56
C ILE A 224 2.22 0.81 8.86
N ILE A 225 2.64 1.95 9.39
CA ILE A 225 3.31 2.00 10.70
C ILE A 225 2.40 1.42 11.79
N VAL A 226 1.11 1.77 11.80
CA VAL A 226 0.16 1.21 12.77
C VAL A 226 0.10 -0.32 12.64
N VAL A 227 -0.24 -0.86 11.48
CA VAL A 227 -0.43 -2.32 11.31
C VAL A 227 0.85 -3.12 11.41
N SER A 228 2.02 -2.48 11.28
CA SER A 228 3.32 -3.14 11.36
C SER A 228 3.91 -3.11 12.76
N PHE A 229 3.75 -2.03 13.50
CA PHE A 229 4.32 -1.88 14.84
C PHE A 229 3.34 -2.28 15.97
N ALA A 230 2.01 -2.19 15.73
CA ALA A 230 1.03 -2.53 16.76
C ALA A 230 1.18 -3.96 17.30
N PRO A 231 1.41 -5.02 16.50
CA PRO A 231 1.61 -6.36 17.05
C PRO A 231 2.75 -6.42 18.09
N LEU A 232 3.89 -5.81 17.76
CA LEU A 232 5.05 -5.75 18.64
C LEU A 232 4.78 -4.92 19.90
N LEU A 233 4.20 -3.73 19.72
CA LEU A 233 3.93 -2.80 20.82
C LEU A 233 2.87 -3.34 21.78
N LEU A 234 1.85 -4.04 21.28
CA LEU A 234 0.82 -4.67 22.08
C LEU A 234 1.37 -5.90 22.83
N ALA A 235 2.23 -6.70 22.19
CA ALA A 235 2.92 -7.81 22.83
C ALA A 235 3.83 -7.31 23.98
N ASN A 236 4.55 -6.22 23.79
CA ASN A 236 5.38 -5.59 24.84
C ASN A 236 4.55 -5.03 26.01
N ARG A 237 3.23 -4.84 25.84
CA ARG A 237 2.28 -4.47 26.89
C ARG A 237 1.63 -5.67 27.59
N GLY A 238 2.07 -6.87 27.26
CA GLY A 238 1.61 -8.12 27.90
C GLY A 238 0.51 -8.87 27.15
N LEU A 239 0.09 -8.42 25.96
CA LEU A 239 -0.79 -9.27 25.14
C LEU A 239 0.03 -10.44 24.58
N PRO A 240 -0.52 -11.67 24.56
CA PRO A 240 0.08 -12.76 23.80
C PRO A 240 0.34 -12.37 22.36
N ALA A 241 1.46 -12.74 21.77
CA ALA A 241 1.86 -12.29 20.41
C ALA A 241 0.82 -12.66 19.35
N ALA A 242 0.16 -13.81 19.48
CA ALA A 242 -0.93 -14.23 18.61
C ALA A 242 -2.13 -13.26 18.70
N ASP A 243 -2.55 -12.92 19.92
CA ASP A 243 -3.68 -12.02 20.16
C ASP A 243 -3.35 -10.59 19.72
N ALA A 244 -2.11 -10.15 19.90
CA ALA A 244 -1.65 -8.85 19.44
C ALA A 244 -1.77 -8.70 17.91
N ALA A 245 -1.41 -9.74 17.14
CA ALA A 245 -1.58 -9.78 15.70
C ALA A 245 -3.06 -9.81 15.28
N LEU A 246 -3.87 -10.66 15.94
CA LEU A 246 -5.31 -10.75 15.70
C LEU A 246 -6.02 -9.42 15.97
N VAL A 247 -5.76 -8.78 17.09
CA VAL A 247 -6.35 -7.49 17.46
C VAL A 247 -5.92 -6.40 16.46
N THR A 248 -4.66 -6.43 16.01
CA THR A 248 -4.17 -5.48 14.99
C THR A 248 -4.91 -5.63 13.66
N SER A 249 -5.37 -6.83 13.31
CA SER A 249 -6.13 -7.05 12.07
C SER A 249 -7.44 -6.23 12.01
N ALA A 250 -7.98 -5.80 13.16
CA ALA A 250 -9.13 -4.91 13.23
C ALA A 250 -8.91 -3.55 12.55
N ALA A 251 -7.66 -3.11 12.39
CA ALA A 251 -7.33 -1.92 11.59
C ALA A 251 -7.43 -2.17 10.08
N THR A 252 -7.61 -3.40 9.64
CA THR A 252 -7.54 -3.78 8.21
C THR A 252 -8.89 -4.21 7.64
N TRP A 253 -9.64 -5.03 8.35
CA TRP A 253 -10.91 -5.58 7.85
C TRP A 253 -11.95 -4.52 7.48
N PRO A 254 -12.11 -3.43 8.25
CA PRO A 254 -13.06 -2.39 7.89
C PRO A 254 -12.76 -1.70 6.56
N LEU A 255 -11.50 -1.75 6.07
CA LEU A 255 -11.13 -1.15 4.78
C LEU A 255 -11.89 -1.78 3.61
N VAL A 256 -12.21 -3.06 3.70
CA VAL A 256 -12.93 -3.80 2.66
C VAL A 256 -14.26 -3.11 2.32
N LEU A 257 -14.93 -2.58 3.34
CA LEU A 257 -16.20 -1.85 3.20
C LEU A 257 -16.00 -0.34 3.07
N SER A 258 -15.09 0.24 3.86
CA SER A 258 -14.93 1.70 3.95
C SER A 258 -14.31 2.33 2.70
N ILE A 259 -13.49 1.59 1.93
CA ILE A 259 -12.93 2.08 0.66
C ILE A 259 -14.05 2.39 -0.36
N PRO A 260 -14.92 1.43 -0.74
CA PRO A 260 -16.00 1.72 -1.70
C PRO A 260 -17.04 2.69 -1.14
N LEU A 261 -17.39 2.58 0.14
CA LEU A 261 -18.34 3.49 0.77
C LEU A 261 -17.83 4.95 0.79
N GLY A 262 -16.54 5.14 0.99
CA GLY A 262 -15.92 6.46 0.97
C GLY A 262 -16.00 7.15 -0.39
N GLY A 263 -15.77 6.41 -1.48
CA GLY A 263 -15.96 6.92 -2.85
C GLY A 263 -17.41 7.35 -3.09
N ILE A 264 -18.37 6.48 -2.77
CA ILE A 264 -19.81 6.77 -2.92
C ILE A 264 -20.21 8.01 -2.09
N LEU A 265 -19.71 8.11 -0.84
CA LEU A 265 -20.03 9.24 0.02
C LEU A 265 -19.45 10.55 -0.53
N ALA A 266 -18.21 10.52 -1.03
CA ALA A 266 -17.57 11.68 -1.64
C ALA A 266 -18.35 12.17 -2.88
N ASP A 267 -18.75 11.24 -3.75
CA ASP A 267 -19.49 11.56 -4.98
C ASP A 267 -20.89 12.09 -4.68
N ARG A 268 -21.61 11.47 -3.75
CA ARG A 268 -22.98 11.91 -3.40
C ARG A 268 -23.04 13.25 -2.66
N THR A 269 -22.05 13.54 -1.82
CA THR A 269 -22.05 14.74 -0.99
C THR A 269 -21.33 15.93 -1.64
N GLY A 270 -20.46 15.66 -2.63
CA GLY A 270 -19.56 16.69 -3.18
C GLY A 270 -18.53 17.23 -2.17
N ARG A 271 -18.41 16.61 -0.98
CA ARG A 271 -17.58 17.07 0.14
C ARG A 271 -16.32 16.23 0.34
N GLY A 272 -15.73 15.70 -0.74
CA GLY A 272 -14.57 14.80 -0.66
C GLY A 272 -13.42 15.35 0.20
N GLU A 273 -13.08 16.64 0.06
CA GLU A 273 -12.02 17.24 0.88
C GLU A 273 -12.32 17.22 2.38
N ALA A 274 -13.56 17.52 2.78
CA ALA A 274 -13.96 17.48 4.19
C ALA A 274 -13.90 16.06 4.74
N ILE A 275 -14.32 15.07 3.94
CA ILE A 275 -14.23 13.64 4.29
C ILE A 275 -12.76 13.25 4.47
N MET A 276 -11.89 13.60 3.53
CA MET A 276 -10.45 13.30 3.60
C MET A 276 -9.81 13.89 4.87
N HIS A 277 -10.03 15.17 5.16
CA HIS A 277 -9.48 15.80 6.37
C HIS A 277 -10.08 15.21 7.65
N GLY A 278 -11.40 14.92 7.67
CA GLY A 278 -12.05 14.25 8.78
C GLY A 278 -11.44 12.87 9.07
N CYS A 279 -11.14 12.09 8.02
CA CYS A 279 -10.44 10.80 8.14
C CYS A 279 -9.02 10.97 8.70
N PHE A 280 -8.25 11.94 8.22
CA PHE A 280 -6.90 12.20 8.74
C PHE A 280 -6.92 12.60 10.21
N ILE A 281 -7.86 13.47 10.61
CA ILE A 281 -8.02 13.89 12.01
C ILE A 281 -8.43 12.70 12.88
N ALA A 282 -9.42 11.91 12.43
CA ALA A 282 -9.87 10.72 13.17
C ALA A 282 -8.71 9.74 13.38
N MET A 283 -7.93 9.44 12.34
CA MET A 283 -6.75 8.59 12.46
C MET A 283 -5.69 9.20 13.38
N ALA A 284 -5.34 10.49 13.20
CA ALA A 284 -4.30 11.16 13.99
C ALA A 284 -4.63 11.17 15.49
N VAL A 285 -5.91 11.26 15.84
CA VAL A 285 -6.39 11.20 17.22
C VAL A 285 -6.43 9.76 17.75
N CYS A 286 -6.99 8.81 16.99
CA CYS A 286 -7.18 7.44 17.47
C CYS A 286 -5.88 6.65 17.57
N ILE A 287 -4.87 6.92 16.73
CA ILE A 287 -3.61 6.17 16.70
C ILE A 287 -2.89 6.20 18.06
N PRO A 288 -2.62 7.36 18.72
CA PRO A 288 -1.96 7.39 20.02
C PRO A 288 -2.77 6.66 21.10
N PHE A 289 -4.09 6.78 21.04
CA PHE A 289 -4.97 6.14 22.03
C PHE A 289 -4.96 4.61 21.95
N THR A 290 -4.51 4.01 20.84
CA THR A 290 -4.39 2.55 20.72
C THR A 290 -3.56 1.92 21.84
N LEU A 291 -2.54 2.64 22.34
CA LEU A 291 -1.72 2.19 23.48
C LEU A 291 -2.18 2.73 24.83
N MET A 292 -3.15 3.63 24.89
CA MET A 292 -3.58 4.26 26.14
C MET A 292 -4.83 3.61 26.73
N VAL A 293 -5.64 2.98 25.88
CA VAL A 293 -6.89 2.33 26.30
C VAL A 293 -6.68 0.87 26.70
N PRO A 294 -7.50 0.32 27.61
CA PRO A 294 -7.42 -1.09 27.99
C PRO A 294 -7.70 -2.05 26.83
N SER A 295 -8.62 -1.67 25.92
CA SER A 295 -8.93 -2.45 24.73
C SER A 295 -8.57 -1.66 23.45
N PRO A 296 -7.49 -2.02 22.77
CA PRO A 296 -7.08 -1.36 21.52
C PRO A 296 -8.00 -1.66 20.33
N LEU A 297 -8.85 -2.68 20.44
CA LEU A 297 -9.71 -3.16 19.36
C LEU A 297 -10.59 -2.05 18.78
N LEU A 298 -11.23 -1.25 19.64
CA LEU A 298 -12.08 -0.14 19.21
C LEU A 298 -11.30 0.92 18.43
N MET A 299 -10.13 1.31 18.93
CA MET A 299 -9.29 2.31 18.26
C MET A 299 -8.80 1.82 16.91
N LEU A 300 -8.35 0.57 16.84
CA LEU A 300 -7.90 -0.05 15.57
C LEU A 300 -9.05 -0.18 14.56
N THR A 301 -10.26 -0.52 15.03
CA THR A 301 -11.46 -0.56 14.17
C THR A 301 -11.80 0.83 13.61
N ILE A 302 -11.77 1.87 14.45
CA ILE A 302 -12.02 3.26 14.00
C ILE A 302 -10.95 3.70 13.00
N ILE A 303 -9.68 3.37 13.24
CA ILE A 303 -8.59 3.65 12.30
C ILE A 303 -8.89 2.98 10.96
N GLY A 304 -9.24 1.68 10.95
CA GLY A 304 -9.59 0.95 9.73
C GLY A 304 -10.79 1.54 8.99
N LEU A 305 -11.83 2.02 9.71
CA LEU A 305 -12.96 2.72 9.10
C LEU A 305 -12.56 4.07 8.50
N ALA A 306 -11.64 4.79 9.15
CA ALA A 306 -11.20 6.12 8.69
C ALA A 306 -10.22 6.06 7.51
N VAL A 307 -9.43 4.97 7.40
CA VAL A 307 -8.47 4.81 6.28
C VAL A 307 -9.20 4.74 4.94
N GLY A 308 -10.23 3.91 4.78
CA GLY A 308 -10.83 3.64 3.46
C GLY A 308 -11.33 4.86 2.70
N PRO A 309 -12.15 5.74 3.30
CA PRO A 309 -12.80 6.82 2.57
C PRO A 309 -11.84 7.86 1.99
N ALA A 310 -10.69 8.09 2.62
CA ALA A 310 -9.70 9.05 2.13
C ALA A 310 -8.95 8.56 0.89
N ALA A 311 -8.77 7.25 0.73
CA ALA A 311 -7.90 6.67 -0.30
C ALA A 311 -8.26 7.11 -1.73
N GLY A 312 -9.53 6.94 -2.12
CA GLY A 312 -9.99 7.32 -3.47
C GLY A 312 -9.91 8.81 -3.73
N ILE A 313 -10.16 9.63 -2.71
CA ILE A 313 -10.12 11.10 -2.81
C ILE A 313 -8.69 11.57 -3.03
N ILE A 314 -7.71 11.02 -2.31
CA ILE A 314 -6.29 11.37 -2.47
C ILE A 314 -5.79 10.94 -3.86
N MET A 315 -6.15 9.75 -4.33
CA MET A 315 -5.77 9.27 -5.65
C MET A 315 -6.34 10.12 -6.80
N ALA A 316 -7.44 10.82 -6.57
CA ALA A 316 -8.04 11.74 -7.54
C ALA A 316 -7.36 13.13 -7.57
N LEU A 317 -6.58 13.53 -6.55
CA LEU A 317 -5.96 14.86 -6.48
C LEU A 317 -5.09 15.20 -7.70
N PRO A 318 -4.17 14.33 -8.18
CA PRO A 318 -3.35 14.66 -9.35
C PRO A 318 -4.18 14.91 -10.60
N ALA A 319 -5.26 14.15 -10.80
CA ALA A 319 -6.10 14.24 -11.99
C ALA A 319 -6.84 15.59 -12.12
N ARG A 320 -7.00 16.33 -10.99
CA ARG A 320 -7.67 17.63 -10.97
C ARG A 320 -6.86 18.76 -11.59
N VAL A 321 -5.54 18.62 -11.62
CA VAL A 321 -4.60 19.71 -11.96
C VAL A 321 -3.61 19.35 -13.08
N LEU A 322 -3.44 18.08 -13.38
CA LEU A 322 -2.57 17.62 -14.47
C LEU A 322 -3.31 17.62 -15.80
N HIS A 323 -2.69 18.21 -16.82
CA HIS A 323 -3.19 18.12 -18.19
C HIS A 323 -3.20 16.67 -18.70
N PRO A 324 -4.12 16.28 -19.57
CA PRO A 324 -4.18 14.90 -20.09
C PRO A 324 -2.85 14.40 -20.65
N GLU A 325 -2.09 15.27 -21.31
CA GLU A 325 -0.80 14.96 -21.96
C GLU A 325 0.34 14.76 -20.95
N SER A 326 0.34 15.48 -19.81
CA SER A 326 1.36 15.40 -18.75
C SER A 326 0.97 14.42 -17.63
N ARG A 327 -0.25 13.85 -17.66
CA ARG A 327 -0.81 13.01 -16.59
C ARG A 327 0.05 11.80 -16.28
N SER A 328 0.59 11.14 -17.31
CA SER A 328 1.44 9.95 -17.11
C SER A 328 2.71 10.29 -16.32
N LEU A 329 3.40 11.38 -16.68
CA LEU A 329 4.61 11.83 -16.00
C LEU A 329 4.29 12.32 -14.57
N GLY A 330 3.20 13.08 -14.42
CA GLY A 330 2.73 13.55 -13.11
C GLY A 330 2.37 12.41 -12.16
N MET A 331 1.72 11.35 -12.64
CA MET A 331 1.47 10.13 -11.86
C MET A 331 2.77 9.41 -11.52
N GLY A 332 3.78 9.42 -12.39
CA GLY A 332 5.11 8.92 -12.08
C GLY A 332 5.72 9.63 -10.86
N VAL A 333 5.70 10.97 -10.85
CA VAL A 333 6.17 11.77 -9.70
C VAL A 333 5.37 11.46 -8.44
N TYR A 334 4.05 11.38 -8.55
CA TYR A 334 3.14 11.02 -7.44
C TYR A 334 3.52 9.68 -6.80
N TYR A 335 3.70 8.63 -7.60
CA TYR A 335 4.06 7.30 -7.08
C TYR A 335 5.51 7.22 -6.61
N THR A 336 6.43 8.02 -7.16
CA THR A 336 7.80 8.11 -6.65
C THR A 336 7.82 8.59 -5.20
N TRP A 337 7.07 9.65 -4.87
CA TRP A 337 6.92 10.11 -3.49
C TRP A 337 6.30 9.05 -2.58
N TYR A 338 5.27 8.35 -3.07
CA TYR A 338 4.66 7.24 -2.34
C TYR A 338 5.67 6.15 -1.98
N TYR A 339 6.41 5.65 -2.98
CA TYR A 339 7.38 4.58 -2.75
C TYR A 339 8.54 5.01 -1.86
N ILE A 340 9.06 6.22 -2.03
CA ILE A 340 10.10 6.78 -1.15
C ILE A 340 9.58 6.88 0.29
N GLY A 341 8.40 7.44 0.50
CA GLY A 341 7.80 7.55 1.83
C GLY A 341 7.59 6.19 2.48
N MET A 342 7.02 5.23 1.74
CA MET A 342 6.80 3.87 2.22
C MET A 342 8.10 3.10 2.50
N ALA A 343 9.19 3.41 1.79
CA ALA A 343 10.48 2.80 2.01
C ALA A 343 11.20 3.35 3.26
N VAL A 344 11.05 4.64 3.54
CA VAL A 344 11.89 5.35 4.53
C VAL A 344 11.14 5.56 5.86
N LEU A 345 9.86 5.94 5.81
CA LEU A 345 9.13 6.38 7.02
C LEU A 345 8.93 5.28 8.08
N PRO A 346 8.74 3.98 7.76
CA PRO A 346 8.70 2.94 8.79
C PRO A 346 10.02 2.78 9.55
N GLY A 347 11.17 2.92 8.86
CA GLY A 347 12.50 2.92 9.50
C GLY A 347 12.67 4.11 10.45
N ILE A 348 12.24 5.31 10.03
CA ILE A 348 12.25 6.51 10.89
C ILE A 348 11.35 6.31 12.12
N ALA A 349 10.17 5.71 11.95
CA ALA A 349 9.26 5.43 13.06
C ALA A 349 9.92 4.51 14.11
N GLY A 350 10.62 3.46 13.67
CA GLY A 350 11.41 2.59 14.53
C GLY A 350 12.55 3.36 15.22
N TRP A 351 13.30 4.14 14.48
CA TRP A 351 14.39 4.96 15.00
C TRP A 351 13.93 5.96 16.07
N CYS A 352 12.77 6.59 15.88
CA CYS A 352 12.18 7.47 16.91
C CYS A 352 11.95 6.73 18.23
N ARG A 353 11.54 5.44 18.18
CA ARG A 353 11.37 4.62 19.37
C ARG A 353 12.72 4.29 20.03
N ASP A 354 13.71 3.89 19.22
CA ASP A 354 15.02 3.49 19.73
C ASP A 354 15.76 4.67 20.37
N LEU A 355 15.64 5.87 19.76
CA LEU A 355 16.25 7.08 20.27
C LEU A 355 15.58 7.61 21.56
N SER A 356 14.23 7.59 21.59
CA SER A 356 13.48 8.19 22.70
C SER A 356 13.27 7.23 23.87
N GLY A 357 13.39 5.92 23.68
CA GLY A 357 12.97 4.90 24.64
C GLY A 357 11.46 4.82 24.86
N PHE A 358 10.67 5.69 24.20
CA PHE A 358 9.23 5.80 24.43
C PHE A 358 8.45 4.80 23.57
N ALA A 359 7.73 3.87 24.19
CA ALA A 359 7.05 2.77 23.51
C ALA A 359 6.05 3.22 22.43
N ALA A 360 5.37 4.34 22.64
CA ALA A 360 4.38 4.85 21.68
C ALA A 360 4.98 5.71 20.55
N ALA A 361 6.29 5.96 20.54
CA ALA A 361 6.93 6.86 19.55
C ALA A 361 6.58 6.53 18.09
N PRO A 362 6.57 5.26 17.61
CA PRO A 362 6.16 4.94 16.25
C PRO A 362 4.72 5.37 15.93
N LEU A 363 3.80 5.20 16.87
CA LEU A 363 2.40 5.60 16.68
C LEU A 363 2.22 7.12 16.71
N LEU A 364 2.94 7.83 17.59
CA LEU A 364 2.96 9.29 17.59
C LEU A 364 3.55 9.83 16.28
N PHE A 365 4.60 9.21 15.76
CA PHE A 365 5.16 9.56 14.46
C PHE A 365 4.14 9.34 13.33
N ALA A 366 3.37 8.23 13.35
CA ALA A 366 2.29 8.01 12.40
C ALA A 366 1.21 9.12 12.47
N SER A 367 0.85 9.58 13.68
CA SER A 367 -0.06 10.73 13.84
C SER A 367 0.53 12.03 13.29
N LEU A 368 1.82 12.28 13.48
CA LEU A 368 2.52 13.43 12.90
C LEU A 368 2.48 13.40 11.37
N LEU A 369 2.65 12.23 10.75
CA LEU A 369 2.54 12.07 9.29
C LEU A 369 1.15 12.48 8.77
N LEU A 370 0.08 12.20 9.53
CA LEU A 370 -1.27 12.63 9.15
C LEU A 370 -1.43 14.16 9.26
N ILE A 371 -0.81 14.81 10.24
CA ILE A 371 -0.75 16.27 10.34
C ILE A 371 -0.01 16.86 9.12
N VAL A 372 1.11 16.24 8.72
CA VAL A 372 1.84 16.62 7.50
C VAL A 372 0.97 16.42 6.26
N ALA A 373 0.22 15.30 6.17
CA ALA A 373 -0.72 15.08 5.07
C ALA A 373 -1.81 16.16 4.99
N ILE A 374 -2.37 16.58 6.14
CA ILE A 374 -3.32 17.70 6.21
C ILE A 374 -2.67 18.99 5.70
N ALA A 375 -1.46 19.32 6.18
CA ALA A 375 -0.76 20.53 5.77
C ALA A 375 -0.48 20.55 4.26
N CYS A 376 0.00 19.43 3.70
CA CYS A 376 0.22 19.29 2.25
C CYS A 376 -1.07 19.39 1.44
N ALA A 377 -2.18 18.79 1.91
CA ALA A 377 -3.47 18.89 1.24
C ALA A 377 -4.04 20.31 1.28
N LEU A 378 -3.90 21.03 2.39
CA LEU A 378 -4.30 22.44 2.49
C LEU A 378 -3.45 23.32 1.59
N LEU A 379 -2.15 23.08 1.49
CA LEU A 379 -1.26 23.81 0.58
C LEU A 379 -1.63 23.53 -0.87
N PHE A 380 -1.89 22.28 -1.24
CA PHE A 380 -2.37 21.89 -2.56
C PHE A 380 -3.62 22.71 -2.94
N ARG A 381 -4.62 22.74 -2.05
CA ARG A 381 -5.86 23.50 -2.25
C ARG A 381 -5.64 25.02 -2.39
N ARG A 382 -4.72 25.59 -1.61
CA ARG A 382 -4.37 27.02 -1.71
C ARG A 382 -3.77 27.34 -3.08
N LEU A 383 -2.82 26.53 -3.55
CA LEU A 383 -2.19 26.70 -4.85
C LEU A 383 -3.17 26.48 -6.01
N GLU A 384 -4.06 25.49 -5.90
CA GLU A 384 -5.12 25.24 -6.89
C GLU A 384 -6.03 26.47 -7.04
N LYS A 385 -6.52 27.05 -5.93
CA LYS A 385 -7.35 28.28 -5.95
C LYS A 385 -6.60 29.49 -6.50
N ALA A 386 -5.32 29.64 -6.21
CA ALA A 386 -4.49 30.71 -6.74
C ALA A 386 -4.26 30.59 -8.25
N SER A 387 -4.22 29.37 -8.79
CA SER A 387 -4.02 29.12 -10.21
C SER A 387 -5.28 29.39 -11.07
N VAL A 388 -6.47 29.33 -10.48
CA VAL A 388 -7.76 29.57 -11.15
C VAL A 388 -8.11 31.09 -11.22
N ARG A 389 -7.53 31.93 -10.37
CA ARG A 389 -7.88 33.38 -10.26
C ARG A 389 -7.30 34.37 -11.30
N PRO A 390 -6.28 34.10 -12.15
CA PRO A 390 -5.72 35.11 -13.05
C PRO A 390 -6.49 35.37 -14.35
N GLY A 391 -7.72 34.90 -14.53
CA GLY A 391 -8.43 35.01 -15.83
C GLY A 391 -9.76 35.73 -15.83
N MET A 392 -10.34 36.12 -14.70
CA MET A 392 -11.73 36.62 -14.65
C MET A 392 -11.89 38.15 -14.45
N THR A 393 -10.83 38.92 -14.42
CA THR A 393 -10.93 40.43 -14.25
C THR A 393 -10.56 41.22 -15.51
N ALA A 394 -10.36 40.58 -16.67
CA ALA A 394 -9.99 41.30 -17.90
C ALA A 394 -11.09 41.29 -18.99
N ARG A 395 -12.37 41.14 -18.63
CA ARG A 395 -13.50 41.42 -19.53
C ARG A 395 -14.65 42.03 -18.72
N ARG A 396 -14.56 43.27 -18.50
CA ARG A 396 -15.70 44.23 -18.37
C ARG A 396 -15.43 45.48 -19.24
#